data_fd15a479a4d030c1ed3ace942df2b726
#
_entry.id   fd15a479a4d030c1ed3ace942df2b726
#
_cell.length_a   1.000
_cell.length_b   1.000
_cell.length_c   1.000
_cell.angle_alpha   90.00
_cell.angle_beta   90.00
_cell.angle_gamma   90.00
#
_symmetry.space_group_name_H-M   'P 1'
#
loop_
_entity.id
_entity.type
_entity.pdbx_description
1 polymer ?
#
loop_
_entity_poly.entity_id
_entity_poly.type
_entity_poly.pdbx_seq_one_letter_code
_entity_poly.pdbx_strand_id
1 'polypeptide(L)'
;MAGLLLRPTNLWPRSALLVGLGAGSLAKFIYRNLPDCRITIIEINPQIEFIARQYFKLPDDPRRLDVVIGCGADYMLSGDRQFDLLLADGFDADARAGALDTVPFYQACRARLSDRGLFGANLLGHNKGFQGSVERIKSAFDNRAAVFPSCDSGNTIAFATGGEPVNLSLEEMRERAVKLKKDHGLDLLPTIS
;
A
#
# COMPACT_ATOMS: atom_id res chain seq x y z
N MET A 1 -5.18 1.86 4.13
CA MET A 1 -5.40 0.73 5.07
C MET A 1 -6.63 -0.13 4.74
N ALA A 2 -7.49 0.30 3.81
CA ALA A 2 -8.64 -0.50 3.34
C ALA A 2 -8.28 -1.93 2.86
N GLY A 3 -7.04 -2.18 2.43
CA GLY A 3 -6.56 -3.54 2.11
C GLY A 3 -6.71 -4.57 3.24
N LEU A 4 -6.79 -4.12 4.51
CA LEU A 4 -7.06 -5.03 5.63
C LEU A 4 -8.47 -5.63 5.61
N LEU A 5 -9.42 -5.02 4.87
CA LEU A 5 -10.72 -5.63 4.62
C LEU A 5 -10.60 -6.88 3.76
N LEU A 6 -9.63 -6.89 2.85
CA LEU A 6 -9.48 -7.93 1.83
C LEU A 6 -8.76 -9.17 2.35
N ARG A 7 -7.99 -9.06 3.45
CA ARG A 7 -7.27 -10.18 4.06
C ARG A 7 -7.47 -10.19 5.58
N PRO A 8 -7.58 -11.37 6.21
CA PRO A 8 -7.71 -11.47 7.67
C PRO A 8 -6.41 -11.02 8.36
N THR A 9 -6.54 -10.29 9.48
CA THR A 9 -5.41 -9.73 10.22
C THR A 9 -4.67 -10.72 11.12
N ASN A 10 -5.24 -11.90 11.39
CA ASN A 10 -4.56 -12.92 12.19
C ASN A 10 -3.37 -13.48 11.43
N LEU A 11 -2.16 -13.14 11.75
CA LEU A 11 -0.93 -13.59 11.10
C LEU A 11 -0.67 -12.97 9.70
N TRP A 12 -1.43 -11.99 9.26
CA TRP A 12 -1.21 -11.26 8.02
C TRP A 12 -1.44 -9.76 8.22
N PRO A 13 -0.59 -8.88 7.66
CA PRO A 13 0.68 -9.18 6.98
C PRO A 13 1.84 -9.41 7.98
N ARG A 14 2.82 -10.23 7.62
CA ARG A 14 4.10 -10.41 8.31
C ARG A 14 5.18 -9.46 7.80
N SER A 15 5.05 -9.04 6.55
CA SER A 15 5.96 -8.11 5.88
C SER A 15 5.20 -7.08 5.07
N ALA A 16 5.58 -5.81 5.22
CA ALA A 16 5.03 -4.71 4.43
C ALA A 16 6.16 -3.93 3.76
N LEU A 17 5.96 -3.56 2.50
CA LEU A 17 6.76 -2.60 1.78
C LEU A 17 5.92 -1.35 1.50
N LEU A 18 6.43 -0.19 1.85
CA LEU A 18 5.84 1.11 1.52
C LEU A 18 6.78 1.83 0.54
N VAL A 19 6.28 2.21 -0.61
CA VAL A 19 6.97 3.09 -1.56
C VAL A 19 6.43 4.50 -1.37
N GLY A 20 7.25 5.35 -0.76
CA GLY A 20 6.88 6.67 -0.24
C GLY A 20 6.68 6.63 1.28
N LEU A 21 7.24 7.62 1.97
CA LEU A 21 7.16 7.77 3.42
C LEU A 21 6.21 8.89 3.83
N GLY A 22 6.38 10.08 3.27
CA GLY A 22 5.66 11.28 3.70
C GLY A 22 5.79 11.53 5.21
N ALA A 23 4.69 11.82 5.89
CA ALA A 23 4.65 11.97 7.35
C ALA A 23 4.68 10.63 8.12
N GLY A 24 4.84 9.51 7.44
CA GLY A 24 4.91 8.17 8.01
C GLY A 24 3.58 7.65 8.58
N SER A 25 2.44 8.18 8.15
CA SER A 25 1.13 7.81 8.70
C SER A 25 0.81 6.32 8.52
N LEU A 26 1.04 5.78 7.31
CA LEU A 26 0.84 4.36 7.02
C LEU A 26 1.81 3.49 7.82
N ALA A 27 3.09 3.87 7.86
CA ALA A 27 4.13 3.16 8.62
C ALA A 27 3.78 3.11 10.12
N LYS A 28 3.41 4.24 10.70
CA LYS A 28 3.02 4.34 12.12
C LYS A 28 1.77 3.51 12.43
N PHE A 29 0.80 3.50 11.51
CA PHE A 29 -0.40 2.67 11.69
C PHE A 29 -0.03 1.19 11.72
N ILE A 30 0.74 0.69 10.74
CA ILE A 30 1.20 -0.71 10.68
C ILE A 30 2.02 -1.04 11.92
N TYR A 31 2.96 -0.19 12.29
CA TYR A 31 3.82 -0.39 13.44
C TYR A 31 3.04 -0.56 14.75
N ARG A 32 1.99 0.24 14.96
CA ARG A 32 1.17 0.23 16.18
C ARG A 32 0.17 -0.92 16.23
N ASN A 33 -0.44 -1.22 15.08
CA ASN A 33 -1.62 -2.10 15.05
C ASN A 33 -1.31 -3.51 14.55
N LEU A 34 -0.15 -3.73 13.92
CA LEU A 34 0.27 -5.02 13.38
C LEU A 34 1.67 -5.37 13.95
N PRO A 35 1.74 -5.76 15.23
CA PRO A 35 3.02 -5.89 15.96
C PRO A 35 3.97 -6.93 15.36
N ASP A 36 3.44 -7.94 14.67
CA ASP A 36 4.24 -8.99 14.01
C ASP A 36 4.69 -8.62 12.61
N CYS A 37 4.28 -7.45 12.09
CA CYS A 37 4.64 -7.00 10.75
C CYS A 37 5.99 -6.29 10.74
N ARG A 38 6.91 -6.75 9.90
CA ARG A 38 8.15 -6.03 9.58
C ARG A 38 7.89 -5.08 8.42
N ILE A 39 8.31 -3.82 8.56
CA ILE A 39 8.04 -2.73 7.63
C ILE A 39 9.34 -2.32 6.95
N THR A 40 9.35 -2.30 5.63
CA THR A 40 10.39 -1.68 4.82
C THR A 40 9.78 -0.48 4.10
N ILE A 41 10.46 0.66 4.12
CA ILE A 41 10.00 1.90 3.47
C ILE A 41 11.06 2.32 2.48
N ILE A 42 10.67 2.63 1.26
CA ILE A 42 11.57 3.23 0.27
C ILE A 42 11.16 4.67 0.08
N GLU A 43 12.08 5.57 0.39
CA GLU A 43 11.89 7.01 0.26
C GLU A 43 13.01 7.61 -0.59
N ILE A 44 12.66 8.39 -1.60
CA ILE A 44 13.64 8.95 -2.52
C ILE A 44 14.38 10.16 -1.91
N ASN A 45 13.71 10.89 -1.01
CA ASN A 45 14.26 12.10 -0.42
C ASN A 45 14.67 11.90 1.04
N PRO A 46 15.98 11.90 1.36
CA PRO A 46 16.45 11.70 2.74
C PRO A 46 15.95 12.78 3.72
N GLN A 47 15.60 13.96 3.23
CA GLN A 47 15.04 15.01 4.09
C GLN A 47 13.65 14.64 4.61
N ILE A 48 12.86 13.88 3.85
CA ILE A 48 11.55 13.38 4.28
C ILE A 48 11.70 12.41 5.45
N GLU A 49 12.69 11.50 5.40
CA GLU A 49 12.99 10.62 6.55
C GLU A 49 13.37 11.43 7.79
N PHE A 50 14.27 12.38 7.65
CA PHE A 50 14.67 13.27 8.74
C PHE A 50 13.45 13.98 9.36
N ILE A 51 12.60 14.59 8.53
CA ILE A 51 11.39 15.28 8.97
C ILE A 51 10.41 14.33 9.64
N ALA A 52 10.20 13.13 9.08
CA ALA A 52 9.30 12.12 9.65
C ALA A 52 9.75 11.68 11.05
N ARG A 53 11.05 11.49 11.26
CA ARG A 53 11.61 11.16 12.59
C ARG A 53 11.50 12.33 13.57
N GLN A 54 11.92 13.54 13.17
CA GLN A 54 12.00 14.70 14.06
C GLN A 54 10.63 15.25 14.45
N TYR A 55 9.72 15.39 13.49
CA TYR A 55 8.47 16.13 13.68
C TYR A 55 7.23 15.23 13.71
N PHE A 56 7.27 14.08 13.04
CA PHE A 56 6.11 13.19 12.94
C PHE A 56 6.24 11.91 13.76
N LYS A 57 7.28 11.80 14.59
CA LYS A 57 7.48 10.68 15.53
C LYS A 57 7.46 9.32 14.82
N LEU A 58 8.16 9.22 13.68
CA LEU A 58 8.38 7.92 13.04
C LEU A 58 9.14 7.01 14.03
N PRO A 59 8.69 5.78 14.30
CA PRO A 59 9.37 4.89 15.25
C PRO A 59 10.82 4.62 14.87
N ASP A 60 11.69 4.61 15.86
CA ASP A 60 13.09 4.20 15.73
C ASP A 60 13.26 2.78 16.29
N ASP A 61 12.93 1.81 15.46
CA ASP A 61 13.04 0.37 15.77
C ASP A 61 13.56 -0.39 14.54
N PRO A 62 14.88 -0.48 14.36
CA PRO A 62 15.46 -1.12 13.18
C PRO A 62 15.16 -2.61 13.06
N ARG A 63 14.65 -3.26 14.12
CA ARG A 63 14.21 -4.65 14.05
C ARG A 63 12.88 -4.82 13.31
N ARG A 64 12.04 -3.78 13.32
CA ARG A 64 10.70 -3.82 12.74
C ARG A 64 10.46 -2.81 11.63
N LEU A 65 11.17 -1.69 11.62
CA LEU A 65 10.99 -0.61 10.66
C LEU A 65 12.34 -0.20 10.08
N ASP A 66 12.49 -0.39 8.79
CA ASP A 66 13.69 -0.06 8.02
C ASP A 66 13.33 0.96 6.94
N VAL A 67 14.12 2.05 6.84
CA VAL A 67 13.96 3.07 5.80
C VAL A 67 15.17 3.02 4.88
N VAL A 68 14.91 2.74 3.62
CA VAL A 68 15.91 2.71 2.55
C VAL A 68 15.77 3.96 1.70
N ILE A 69 16.82 4.76 1.64
CA ILE A 69 16.86 5.94 0.78
C ILE A 69 17.20 5.51 -0.65
N GLY A 70 16.27 5.75 -1.59
CA GLY A 70 16.44 5.37 -2.98
C GLY A 70 15.18 5.48 -3.81
N CYS A 71 15.33 5.19 -5.11
CA CYS A 71 14.23 5.17 -6.05
C CYS A 71 13.38 3.90 -5.84
N GLY A 72 12.07 4.07 -5.61
CA GLY A 72 11.13 2.96 -5.41
C GLY A 72 11.03 2.04 -6.63
N ALA A 73 11.10 2.57 -7.85
CA ALA A 73 11.06 1.78 -9.07
C ALA A 73 12.31 0.90 -9.19
N ASP A 74 13.50 1.45 -8.96
CA ASP A 74 14.77 0.72 -9.03
C ASP A 74 14.82 -0.38 -7.96
N TYR A 75 14.36 -0.07 -6.75
CA TYR A 75 14.27 -1.05 -5.67
C TYR A 75 13.35 -2.23 -6.03
N MET A 76 12.21 -1.96 -6.67
CA MET A 76 11.29 -3.01 -7.09
C MET A 76 11.86 -3.87 -8.21
N LEU A 77 12.56 -3.26 -9.17
CA LEU A 77 13.11 -3.96 -10.33
C LEU A 77 14.38 -4.79 -10.00
N SER A 78 15.14 -4.38 -8.99
CA SER A 78 16.43 -5.01 -8.65
C SER A 78 16.37 -6.10 -7.57
N GLY A 79 15.24 -6.24 -6.86
CA GLY A 79 15.14 -7.16 -5.72
C GLY A 79 14.28 -8.39 -5.99
N ASP A 80 14.42 -9.39 -5.11
CA ASP A 80 13.68 -10.66 -5.14
C ASP A 80 12.86 -10.93 -3.88
N ARG A 81 13.06 -10.14 -2.80
CA ARG A 81 12.35 -10.30 -1.54
C ARG A 81 10.84 -10.07 -1.73
N GLN A 82 10.04 -11.03 -1.25
CA GLN A 82 8.59 -10.95 -1.29
C GLN A 82 7.98 -10.29 -0.05
N PHE A 83 6.80 -9.69 -0.25
CA PHE A 83 6.05 -9.00 0.78
C PHE A 83 4.58 -9.42 0.78
N ASP A 84 3.98 -9.42 1.97
CA ASP A 84 2.54 -9.68 2.11
C ASP A 84 1.71 -8.46 1.76
N LEU A 85 2.19 -7.27 2.10
CA LEU A 85 1.53 -6.00 1.80
C LEU A 85 2.51 -5.07 1.10
N LEU A 86 2.16 -4.61 -0.09
CA LEU A 86 2.94 -3.64 -0.85
C LEU A 86 2.05 -2.43 -1.15
N LEU A 87 2.43 -1.26 -0.63
CA LEU A 87 1.69 -0.02 -0.81
C LEU A 87 2.56 1.00 -1.56
N ALA A 88 2.07 1.46 -2.71
CA ALA A 88 2.68 2.51 -3.50
C ALA A 88 1.92 3.83 -3.29
N ASP A 89 2.58 4.78 -2.63
CA ASP A 89 2.06 6.12 -2.31
C ASP A 89 3.17 7.16 -2.53
N GLY A 90 3.87 7.05 -3.65
CA GLY A 90 4.96 7.94 -4.02
C GLY A 90 4.56 8.88 -5.16
N PHE A 91 4.68 10.18 -4.92
CA PHE A 91 4.46 11.24 -5.89
C PHE A 91 5.62 12.23 -5.83
N ASP A 92 5.96 12.82 -6.98
CA ASP A 92 6.88 13.95 -7.05
C ASP A 92 6.20 15.27 -6.61
N ALA A 93 6.96 16.37 -6.63
CA ALA A 93 6.46 17.69 -6.26
C ALA A 93 5.30 18.18 -7.17
N ASP A 94 5.20 17.64 -8.38
CA ASP A 94 4.13 17.94 -9.34
C ASP A 94 2.95 16.96 -9.24
N ALA A 95 2.88 16.18 -8.18
CA ALA A 95 1.89 15.13 -7.96
C ALA A 95 1.85 14.07 -9.09
N ARG A 96 3.03 13.70 -9.62
CA ARG A 96 3.16 12.65 -10.65
C ARG A 96 3.80 11.43 -10.01
N ALA A 97 3.27 10.26 -10.33
CA ALA A 97 3.86 8.99 -9.90
C ALA A 97 5.12 8.61 -10.72
N GLY A 98 5.31 9.20 -11.90
CA GLY A 98 6.50 9.00 -12.72
C GLY A 98 6.80 7.53 -13.01
N ALA A 99 8.00 7.07 -12.65
CA ALA A 99 8.43 5.69 -12.84
C ALA A 99 7.61 4.66 -12.03
N LEU A 100 6.89 5.09 -10.99
CA LEU A 100 5.99 4.26 -10.19
C LEU A 100 4.63 4.00 -10.86
N ASP A 101 4.35 4.62 -12.01
CA ASP A 101 3.11 4.40 -12.77
C ASP A 101 3.42 3.81 -14.15
N THR A 102 4.18 2.71 -14.19
CA THR A 102 4.55 2.01 -15.41
C THR A 102 4.23 0.52 -15.32
N VAL A 103 3.99 -0.12 -16.47
CA VAL A 103 3.74 -1.58 -16.52
C VAL A 103 4.90 -2.37 -15.92
N PRO A 104 6.20 -2.09 -16.24
CA PRO A 104 7.32 -2.79 -15.62
C PRO A 104 7.35 -2.67 -14.10
N PHE A 105 7.05 -1.49 -13.54
CA PHE A 105 6.97 -1.31 -12.10
C PHE A 105 5.86 -2.17 -11.48
N TYR A 106 4.67 -2.18 -12.05
CA TYR A 106 3.55 -2.98 -11.55
C TYR A 106 3.79 -4.48 -11.68
N GLN A 107 4.47 -4.92 -12.75
CA GLN A 107 4.89 -6.32 -12.91
C GLN A 107 5.92 -6.70 -11.84
N ALA A 108 6.90 -5.83 -11.55
CA ALA A 108 7.85 -6.05 -10.47
C ALA A 108 7.14 -6.08 -9.10
N CYS A 109 6.15 -5.20 -8.86
CA CYS A 109 5.33 -5.27 -7.65
C CYS A 109 4.63 -6.62 -7.52
N ARG A 110 4.01 -7.11 -8.60
CA ARG A 110 3.35 -8.43 -8.61
C ARG A 110 4.32 -9.57 -8.31
N ALA A 111 5.51 -9.57 -8.94
CA ALA A 111 6.51 -10.61 -8.75
C ALA A 111 7.05 -10.66 -7.30
N ARG A 112 6.97 -9.53 -6.58
CA ARG A 112 7.41 -9.40 -5.20
C ARG A 112 6.29 -9.52 -4.16
N LEU A 113 5.10 -9.93 -4.56
CA LEU A 113 4.05 -10.33 -3.62
C LEU A 113 4.21 -11.80 -3.22
N SER A 114 4.00 -12.09 -1.93
CA SER A 114 3.81 -13.47 -1.46
C SER A 114 2.50 -14.05 -2.03
N ASP A 115 2.28 -15.36 -1.88
CA ASP A 115 1.07 -16.04 -2.38
C ASP A 115 -0.22 -15.39 -1.89
N ARG A 116 -0.23 -14.87 -0.68
CA ARG A 116 -1.35 -14.11 -0.10
C ARG A 116 -1.14 -12.61 -0.17
N GLY A 117 -0.18 -12.17 -0.95
CA GLY A 117 0.22 -10.78 -1.04
C GLY A 117 -0.87 -9.88 -1.64
N LEU A 118 -0.94 -8.67 -1.14
CA LEU A 118 -1.82 -7.61 -1.61
C LEU A 118 -0.99 -6.38 -2.00
N PHE A 119 -1.20 -5.91 -3.22
CA PHE A 119 -0.72 -4.63 -3.70
C PHE A 119 -1.80 -3.57 -3.52
N GLY A 120 -1.42 -2.36 -3.10
CA GLY A 120 -2.27 -1.19 -3.08
C GLY A 120 -1.55 0.02 -3.66
N ALA A 121 -2.21 0.76 -4.55
CA ALA A 121 -1.69 2.01 -5.09
C ALA A 121 -2.64 3.16 -4.79
N ASN A 122 -2.10 4.28 -4.30
CA ASN A 122 -2.81 5.53 -4.23
C ASN A 122 -2.76 6.20 -5.60
N LEU A 123 -3.92 6.48 -6.18
CA LEU A 123 -4.07 7.10 -7.49
C LEU A 123 -4.82 8.43 -7.34
N LEU A 124 -4.41 9.45 -8.09
CA LEU A 124 -5.12 10.72 -8.14
C LEU A 124 -6.32 10.60 -9.09
N GLY A 125 -7.52 10.38 -8.53
CA GLY A 125 -8.75 10.08 -9.26
C GLY A 125 -9.22 11.16 -10.22
N HIS A 126 -8.85 12.42 -9.98
CA HIS A 126 -9.17 13.55 -10.87
C HIS A 126 -8.12 13.81 -11.94
N ASN A 127 -7.05 13.04 -11.99
CA ASN A 127 -5.97 13.24 -12.96
C ASN A 127 -6.36 12.64 -14.31
N LYS A 128 -6.02 13.34 -15.42
CA LYS A 128 -6.27 12.84 -16.80
C LYS A 128 -5.63 11.47 -17.08
N GLY A 129 -4.60 11.08 -16.29
CA GLY A 129 -3.93 9.78 -16.39
C GLY A 129 -4.57 8.63 -15.61
N PHE A 130 -5.62 8.87 -14.82
CA PHE A 130 -6.20 7.89 -13.90
C PHE A 130 -6.61 6.56 -14.59
N GLN A 131 -7.36 6.66 -15.67
CA GLN A 131 -7.80 5.46 -16.43
C GLN A 131 -6.59 4.65 -16.93
N GLY A 132 -5.59 5.35 -17.47
CA GLY A 132 -4.35 4.70 -17.91
C GLY A 132 -3.59 4.00 -16.79
N SER A 133 -3.56 4.58 -15.58
CA SER A 133 -2.96 3.93 -14.40
C SER A 133 -3.72 2.66 -14.02
N VAL A 134 -5.05 2.72 -13.99
CA VAL A 134 -5.90 1.55 -13.71
C VAL A 134 -5.68 0.44 -14.75
N GLU A 135 -5.60 0.78 -16.04
CA GLU A 135 -5.36 -0.19 -17.12
C GLU A 135 -3.97 -0.84 -17.01
N ARG A 136 -2.93 -0.05 -16.67
CA ARG A 136 -1.58 -0.59 -16.44
C ARG A 136 -1.56 -1.57 -15.26
N ILE A 137 -2.22 -1.24 -14.16
CA ILE A 137 -2.35 -2.15 -13.00
C ILE A 137 -3.09 -3.42 -13.42
N LYS A 138 -4.25 -3.31 -14.08
CA LYS A 138 -5.01 -4.47 -14.55
C LYS A 138 -4.18 -5.36 -15.47
N SER A 139 -3.47 -4.76 -16.42
CA SER A 139 -2.58 -5.50 -17.34
C SER A 139 -1.47 -6.25 -16.59
N ALA A 140 -0.82 -5.60 -15.61
CA ALA A 140 0.26 -6.21 -14.85
C ALA A 140 -0.21 -7.34 -13.92
N PHE A 141 -1.47 -7.29 -13.46
CA PHE A 141 -2.03 -8.24 -12.49
C PHE A 141 -3.08 -9.21 -13.10
N ASP A 142 -3.07 -9.44 -14.43
CA ASP A 142 -4.01 -10.33 -15.13
C ASP A 142 -5.48 -10.02 -14.80
N ASN A 143 -5.85 -8.76 -14.80
CA ASN A 143 -7.17 -8.24 -14.42
C ASN A 143 -7.62 -8.54 -12.98
N ARG A 144 -6.72 -8.99 -12.11
CA ARG A 144 -6.99 -9.23 -10.68
C ARG A 144 -6.80 -7.95 -9.86
N ALA A 145 -7.42 -6.87 -10.29
CA ALA A 145 -7.40 -5.57 -9.64
C ALA A 145 -8.81 -5.05 -9.41
N ALA A 146 -9.02 -4.45 -8.25
CA ALA A 146 -10.25 -3.74 -7.88
C ALA A 146 -9.90 -2.28 -7.54
N VAL A 147 -10.75 -1.37 -7.96
CA VAL A 147 -10.59 0.07 -7.69
C VAL A 147 -11.69 0.49 -6.74
N PHE A 148 -11.30 1.06 -5.61
CA PHE A 148 -12.21 1.62 -4.63
C PHE A 148 -12.35 3.11 -4.88
N PRO A 149 -13.57 3.62 -5.09
CA PRO A 149 -13.78 5.03 -5.32
C PRO A 149 -13.31 5.86 -4.13
N SER A 150 -12.88 7.06 -4.41
CA SER A 150 -12.48 8.03 -3.39
C SER A 150 -13.68 8.41 -2.53
N CYS A 151 -13.48 8.43 -1.23
CA CYS A 151 -14.40 9.14 -0.36
C CYS A 151 -14.10 10.63 -0.39
N ASP A 152 -14.01 11.57 -0.22
CA ASP A 152 -13.90 13.03 -0.14
C ASP A 152 -12.55 13.64 -0.60
N SER A 153 -11.47 12.88 -0.70
CA SER A 153 -10.10 13.43 -0.91
C SER A 153 -9.67 13.57 -2.37
N GLY A 154 -10.46 13.07 -3.33
CA GLY A 154 -10.05 13.00 -4.74
C GLY A 154 -9.05 11.87 -5.05
N ASN A 155 -8.56 11.16 -4.04
CA ASN A 155 -7.68 10.01 -4.20
C ASN A 155 -8.50 8.72 -4.35
N THR A 156 -8.04 7.83 -5.19
CA THR A 156 -8.63 6.51 -5.43
C THR A 156 -7.60 5.45 -5.11
N ILE A 157 -8.00 4.38 -4.44
CA ILE A 157 -7.11 3.28 -4.13
C ILE A 157 -7.39 2.11 -5.05
N ALA A 158 -6.39 1.67 -5.80
CA ALA A 158 -6.43 0.41 -6.53
C ALA A 158 -5.78 -0.70 -5.69
N PHE A 159 -6.45 -1.86 -5.59
CA PHE A 159 -5.88 -3.07 -4.99
C PHE A 159 -5.74 -4.16 -6.03
N ALA A 160 -4.67 -4.94 -5.94
CA ALA A 160 -4.44 -6.09 -6.80
C ALA A 160 -3.77 -7.25 -6.04
N THR A 161 -4.00 -8.48 -6.50
CA THR A 161 -3.41 -9.70 -5.91
C THR A 161 -2.58 -10.46 -6.94
N GLY A 162 -1.40 -10.90 -6.55
CA GLY A 162 -0.52 -11.71 -7.40
C GLY A 162 -0.88 -13.19 -7.45
N GLY A 163 -1.22 -13.75 -6.29
CA GLY A 163 -1.48 -15.17 -6.08
C GLY A 163 -2.96 -15.48 -5.79
N GLU A 164 -3.24 -15.89 -4.56
CA GLU A 164 -4.58 -16.29 -4.12
C GLU A 164 -5.61 -15.16 -4.31
N PRO A 165 -6.71 -15.40 -5.02
CA PRO A 165 -7.75 -14.41 -5.24
C PRO A 165 -8.41 -13.99 -3.93
N VAL A 166 -8.94 -12.77 -3.89
CA VAL A 166 -9.76 -12.30 -2.79
C VAL A 166 -11.22 -12.57 -3.14
N ASN A 167 -11.80 -13.57 -2.52
CA ASN A 167 -13.22 -13.90 -2.65
C ASN A 167 -13.92 -13.54 -1.34
N LEU A 168 -14.57 -12.38 -1.32
CA LEU A 168 -15.31 -11.88 -0.16
C LEU A 168 -16.67 -11.37 -0.59
N SER A 169 -17.69 -11.78 0.15
CA SER A 169 -19.01 -11.17 0.05
C SER A 169 -19.02 -9.77 0.68
N LEU A 170 -20.00 -8.95 0.32
CA LEU A 170 -20.21 -7.64 0.96
C LEU A 170 -20.50 -7.77 2.47
N GLU A 171 -21.16 -8.86 2.87
CA GLU A 171 -21.46 -9.15 4.27
C GLU A 171 -20.18 -9.41 5.06
N GLU A 172 -19.30 -10.28 4.57
CA GLU A 172 -17.99 -10.53 5.17
C GLU A 172 -17.12 -9.27 5.24
N MET A 173 -17.16 -8.41 4.22
CA MET A 173 -16.45 -7.12 4.25
C MET A 173 -17.00 -6.20 5.36
N ARG A 174 -18.33 -6.14 5.54
CA ARG A 174 -18.96 -5.34 6.60
C ARG A 174 -18.59 -5.87 7.99
N GLU A 175 -18.65 -7.18 8.21
CA GLU A 175 -18.23 -7.78 9.48
C GLU A 175 -16.76 -7.47 9.81
N ARG A 176 -15.88 -7.56 8.81
CA ARG A 176 -14.46 -7.18 8.97
C ARG A 176 -14.28 -5.70 9.25
N ALA A 177 -15.06 -4.83 8.62
CA ALA A 177 -15.00 -3.39 8.89
C ALA A 177 -15.41 -3.06 10.33
N VAL A 178 -16.46 -3.70 10.84
CA VAL A 178 -16.88 -3.56 12.25
C VAL A 178 -15.76 -4.01 13.19
N LYS A 179 -15.14 -5.15 12.91
CA LYS A 179 -14.02 -5.65 13.70
C LYS A 179 -12.81 -4.70 13.64
N LEU A 180 -12.42 -4.23 12.47
CA LEU A 180 -11.30 -3.28 12.30
C LEU A 180 -11.56 -1.95 13.02
N LYS A 181 -12.81 -1.47 13.02
CA LYS A 181 -13.19 -0.30 13.80
C LYS A 181 -13.01 -0.52 15.29
N LYS A 182 -13.46 -1.67 15.80
CA LYS A 182 -13.33 -2.03 17.22
C LYS A 182 -11.87 -2.22 17.64
N ASP A 183 -11.09 -2.95 16.86
CA ASP A 183 -9.74 -3.38 17.24
C ASP A 183 -8.67 -2.31 16.96
N HIS A 184 -8.87 -1.47 15.93
CA HIS A 184 -7.86 -0.55 15.42
C HIS A 184 -8.36 0.90 15.22
N GLY A 185 -9.62 1.19 15.52
CA GLY A 185 -10.22 2.51 15.30
C GLY A 185 -10.42 2.89 13.82
N LEU A 186 -10.26 1.93 12.89
CA LEU A 186 -10.44 2.15 11.45
C LEU A 186 -11.91 2.04 11.06
N ASP A 187 -12.57 3.16 10.80
CA ASP A 187 -13.93 3.17 10.27
C ASP A 187 -13.90 3.06 8.73
N LEU A 188 -14.06 1.83 8.25
CA LEU A 188 -14.07 1.51 6.82
C LEU A 188 -15.48 1.17 6.29
N LEU A 189 -16.52 1.25 7.12
CA LEU A 189 -17.91 1.02 6.70
C LEU A 189 -18.35 1.93 5.54
N PRO A 190 -18.01 3.25 5.54
CA PRO A 190 -18.38 4.13 4.43
C PRO A 190 -17.76 3.75 3.08
N THR A 191 -16.69 2.93 3.06
CA THR A 191 -16.04 2.50 1.82
C THR A 191 -16.65 1.24 1.21
N ILE A 192 -17.64 0.64 1.88
CA ILE A 192 -18.28 -0.64 1.48
C ILE A 192 -19.72 -0.41 0.94
N SER A 193 -20.15 0.84 0.90
CA SER A 193 -21.50 1.23 0.45
C SER A 193 -21.64 1.21 -1.06
#